data_4930d69d62b2d0bf95dc718c266577dc
#
_entry.id   4930d69d62b2d0bf95dc718c266577dc
#
_cell.length_a   1.000
_cell.length_b   1.000
_cell.length_c   1.000
_cell.angle_alpha   90.00
_cell.angle_beta   90.00
_cell.angle_gamma   90.00
#
_symmetry.space_group_name_H-M   'P 1'
#
loop_
_entity.id
_entity.type
_entity.pdbx_description
1 polymer ?
#
loop_
_entity_poly.entity_id
_entity_poly.type
_entity_poly.pdbx_seq_one_letter_code
_entity_poly.pdbx_strand_id
1 'polypeptide(L)'
;INHSPHNLKLKFSPRESQSIKNIAVSVDFSHADEAALNKAFELGGIDTEYTLIHIVETVGALMYGVHIHDYETTIDEKLLLKYKDMLSDKGFKIKTELGFGKPNKVIPKIINEGNFDILVMGTHGHTGLKDILFGTTVDKLRHKISIPLLIVK
;
A
#
# COMPACT_ATOMS: atom_id res chain seq x y z
N ILE A 1 -15.21 29.61 -1.91
CA ILE A 1 -15.03 29.88 -0.48
C ILE A 1 -13.59 30.36 -0.30
N ASN A 2 -13.42 31.66 -0.02
CA ASN A 2 -12.11 32.23 0.25
C ASN A 2 -11.63 31.77 1.63
N HIS A 3 -10.73 30.79 1.66
CA HIS A 3 -10.00 30.47 2.87
C HIS A 3 -8.94 31.55 3.12
N SER A 4 -9.18 32.39 4.12
CA SER A 4 -8.16 33.31 4.59
C SER A 4 -7.03 32.51 5.27
N PRO A 5 -5.75 32.74 4.93
CA PRO A 5 -4.63 32.07 5.60
C PRO A 5 -4.55 32.35 7.11
N HIS A 6 -5.24 33.39 7.58
CA HIS A 6 -5.28 33.75 9.01
C HIS A 6 -6.22 32.85 9.85
N ASN A 7 -7.02 31.99 9.21
CA ASN A 7 -7.98 31.10 9.90
C ASN A 7 -7.57 29.62 9.91
N LEU A 8 -6.28 29.32 9.67
CA LEU A 8 -5.78 27.96 9.75
C LEU A 8 -5.76 27.47 11.21
N LYS A 9 -6.56 26.47 11.51
CA LYS A 9 -6.55 25.78 12.81
C LYS A 9 -5.59 24.61 12.74
N LEU A 10 -4.34 24.86 13.06
CA LEU A 10 -3.32 23.81 13.11
C LEU A 10 -3.42 23.05 14.45
N LYS A 11 -3.38 21.73 14.36
CA LYS A 11 -3.42 20.85 15.53
C LYS A 11 -2.05 20.60 16.15
N PHE A 12 -0.99 20.84 15.39
CA PHE A 12 0.38 20.51 15.78
C PHE A 12 1.26 21.75 15.75
N SER A 13 2.17 21.84 16.70
CA SER A 13 3.24 22.83 16.72
C SER A 13 4.52 22.22 16.11
N PRO A 14 5.52 23.04 15.71
CA PRO A 14 6.80 22.53 15.18
C PRO A 14 7.58 21.63 16.16
N ARG A 15 7.25 21.63 17.43
CA ARG A 15 7.90 20.81 18.47
C ARG A 15 7.24 19.45 18.68
N GLU A 16 6.05 19.25 18.14
CA GLU A 16 5.31 17.99 18.22
C GLU A 16 5.58 17.17 16.97
N SER A 17 6.50 16.21 17.08
CA SER A 17 6.70 15.22 16.03
C SER A 17 5.89 13.97 16.33
N GLN A 18 4.94 13.63 15.49
CA GLN A 18 4.34 12.31 15.49
C GLN A 18 5.05 11.46 14.44
N SER A 19 5.74 10.42 14.90
CA SER A 19 6.30 9.42 13.99
C SER A 19 5.18 8.61 13.32
N ILE A 20 5.31 8.36 12.03
CA ILE A 20 4.45 7.42 11.33
C ILE A 20 4.71 6.03 11.89
N LYS A 21 3.67 5.35 12.38
CA LYS A 21 3.80 4.05 13.05
C LYS A 21 3.52 2.86 12.16
N ASN A 22 2.56 3.00 11.24
CA ASN A 22 2.08 1.91 10.40
C ASN A 22 1.96 2.37 8.96
N ILE A 23 2.80 1.84 8.09
CA ILE A 23 2.79 2.14 6.65
C ILE A 23 2.35 0.90 5.89
N ALA A 24 1.34 1.05 5.04
CA ALA A 24 0.97 0.04 4.05
C ALA A 24 1.71 0.33 2.73
N VAL A 25 2.27 -0.70 2.11
CA VAL A 25 2.92 -0.61 0.80
C VAL A 25 2.26 -1.63 -0.12
N SER A 26 1.62 -1.17 -1.18
CA SER A 26 1.09 -2.06 -2.21
C SER A 26 2.21 -2.48 -3.16
N VAL A 27 2.43 -3.78 -3.30
CA VAL A 27 3.49 -4.38 -4.12
C VAL A 27 2.91 -5.31 -5.18
N ASP A 28 3.52 -5.35 -6.35
CA ASP A 28 3.12 -6.20 -7.46
C ASP A 28 4.29 -6.99 -8.08
N PHE A 29 5.44 -6.99 -7.39
CA PHE A 29 6.70 -7.64 -7.80
C PHE A 29 7.31 -7.06 -9.08
N SER A 30 6.97 -5.82 -9.41
CA SER A 30 7.59 -5.06 -10.50
C SER A 30 8.70 -4.14 -9.97
N HIS A 31 9.41 -3.49 -10.89
CA HIS A 31 10.43 -2.49 -10.55
C HIS A 31 9.87 -1.29 -9.78
N ALA A 32 8.58 -1.03 -9.89
CA ALA A 32 7.93 0.05 -9.14
C ALA A 32 7.96 -0.17 -7.62
N ASP A 33 8.07 -1.41 -7.17
CA ASP A 33 8.13 -1.74 -5.75
C ASP A 33 9.38 -1.17 -5.08
N GLU A 34 10.51 -1.14 -5.77
CA GLU A 34 11.75 -0.59 -5.23
C GLU A 34 11.60 0.88 -4.83
N ALA A 35 11.05 1.70 -5.72
CA ALA A 35 10.81 3.11 -5.45
C ALA A 35 9.80 3.31 -4.32
N ALA A 36 8.73 2.54 -4.31
CA ALA A 36 7.70 2.59 -3.27
C ALA A 36 8.26 2.20 -1.89
N LEU A 37 9.00 1.10 -1.82
CA LEU A 37 9.62 0.62 -0.57
C LEU A 37 10.66 1.62 -0.03
N ASN A 38 11.55 2.11 -0.89
CA ASN A 38 12.54 3.10 -0.48
C ASN A 38 11.89 4.37 0.08
N LYS A 39 10.83 4.86 -0.56
CA LYS A 39 10.10 6.03 -0.07
C LYS A 39 9.37 5.73 1.26
N ALA A 40 8.78 4.57 1.40
CA ALA A 40 8.13 4.15 2.63
C ALA A 40 9.15 4.09 3.80
N PHE A 41 10.33 3.53 3.58
CA PHE A 41 11.39 3.45 4.58
C PHE A 41 11.97 4.83 4.94
N GLU A 42 12.07 5.72 3.97
CA GLU A 42 12.47 7.13 4.20
C GLU A 42 11.47 7.85 5.10
N LEU A 43 10.17 7.61 4.89
CA LEU A 43 9.12 8.24 5.69
C LEU A 43 9.03 7.69 7.11
N GLY A 44 9.15 6.38 7.27
CA GLY A 44 8.91 5.72 8.55
C GLY A 44 10.15 5.45 9.37
N GLY A 45 11.15 4.86 8.78
CA GLY A 45 12.37 4.43 9.48
C GLY A 45 12.25 3.04 10.12
N ILE A 46 13.16 2.74 11.04
CA ILE A 46 13.35 1.39 11.59
C ILE A 46 12.28 0.98 12.62
N ASP A 47 11.67 1.93 13.30
CA ASP A 47 10.68 1.66 14.34
C ASP A 47 9.24 1.56 13.81
N THR A 48 9.04 1.92 12.56
CA THR A 48 7.75 1.82 11.88
C THR A 48 7.46 0.38 11.49
N GLU A 49 6.21 -0.04 11.60
CA GLU A 49 5.74 -1.31 11.06
C GLU A 49 5.26 -1.11 9.62
N TYR A 50 5.75 -1.95 8.72
CA TYR A 50 5.39 -1.93 7.30
C TYR A 50 4.57 -3.17 6.95
N THR A 51 3.42 -2.98 6.34
CA THR A 51 2.62 -4.10 5.82
C THR A 51 2.68 -4.08 4.29
N LEU A 52 3.25 -5.12 3.72
CA LEU A 52 3.28 -5.32 2.28
C LEU A 52 1.97 -5.97 1.85
N ILE A 53 1.22 -5.30 1.00
CA ILE A 53 -0.07 -5.77 0.49
C ILE A 53 0.12 -6.18 -0.97
N HIS A 54 -0.23 -7.42 -1.28
CA HIS A 54 -0.27 -7.92 -2.65
C HIS A 54 -1.67 -8.46 -2.96
N ILE A 55 -2.19 -8.13 -4.13
CA ILE A 55 -3.51 -8.57 -4.57
C ILE A 55 -3.35 -9.61 -5.69
N VAL A 56 -3.84 -10.81 -5.43
CA VAL A 56 -3.86 -11.90 -6.41
C VAL A 56 -5.05 -11.67 -7.37
N GLU A 57 -4.75 -11.57 -8.65
CA GLU A 57 -5.72 -11.28 -9.71
C GLU A 57 -5.94 -12.48 -10.65
N THR A 58 -5.84 -13.71 -10.13
CA THR A 58 -6.18 -14.90 -10.91
C THR A 58 -7.65 -14.88 -11.34
N VAL A 59 -8.00 -15.63 -12.37
CA VAL A 59 -9.40 -15.74 -12.85
C VAL A 59 -10.33 -16.13 -11.69
N GLY A 60 -9.93 -17.08 -10.88
CA GLY A 60 -10.71 -17.49 -9.71
C GLY A 60 -10.86 -16.39 -8.67
N ALA A 61 -9.77 -15.69 -8.34
CA ALA A 61 -9.79 -14.58 -7.42
C ALA A 61 -10.66 -13.42 -7.92
N LEU A 62 -10.58 -13.10 -9.22
CA LEU A 62 -11.39 -12.05 -9.85
C LEU A 62 -12.88 -12.40 -9.86
N MET A 63 -13.24 -13.66 -10.08
CA MET A 63 -14.63 -14.11 -10.13
C MET A 63 -15.27 -14.26 -8.75
N TYR A 64 -14.54 -14.83 -7.79
CA TYR A 64 -15.09 -15.22 -6.49
C TYR A 64 -14.60 -14.37 -5.33
N GLY A 65 -13.52 -13.61 -5.52
CA GLY A 65 -12.94 -12.75 -4.45
C GLY A 65 -12.44 -13.54 -3.25
N VAL A 66 -12.09 -14.80 -3.44
CA VAL A 66 -11.68 -15.72 -2.38
C VAL A 66 -10.36 -16.38 -2.71
N HIS A 67 -9.70 -16.87 -1.66
CA HIS A 67 -8.48 -17.66 -1.81
C HIS A 67 -8.78 -18.93 -2.59
N ILE A 68 -8.14 -19.06 -3.76
CA ILE A 68 -8.15 -20.30 -4.53
C ILE A 68 -6.71 -20.82 -4.54
N HIS A 69 -6.54 -22.06 -4.11
CA HIS A 69 -5.22 -22.68 -4.07
C HIS A 69 -4.81 -23.12 -5.48
N ASP A 70 -4.29 -22.17 -6.25
CA ASP A 70 -3.76 -22.39 -7.59
C ASP A 70 -2.24 -22.13 -7.64
N TYR A 71 -1.65 -22.44 -8.78
CA TYR A 71 -0.21 -22.30 -8.98
C TYR A 71 0.27 -20.85 -8.89
N GLU A 72 -0.48 -19.91 -9.45
CA GLU A 72 -0.14 -18.48 -9.45
C GLU A 72 -0.21 -17.92 -8.03
N THR A 73 -1.24 -18.26 -7.27
CA THR A 73 -1.35 -17.89 -5.86
C THR A 73 -0.15 -18.38 -5.04
N THR A 74 0.28 -19.62 -5.28
CA THR A 74 1.44 -20.19 -4.60
C THR A 74 2.73 -19.44 -4.92
N ILE A 75 2.92 -19.01 -6.18
CA ILE A 75 4.06 -18.21 -6.59
C ILE A 75 4.03 -16.84 -5.90
N ASP A 76 2.88 -16.17 -5.93
CA ASP A 76 2.71 -14.85 -5.33
C ASP A 76 2.95 -14.87 -3.80
N GLU A 77 2.46 -15.89 -3.11
CA GLU A 77 2.74 -16.11 -1.69
C GLU A 77 4.24 -16.24 -1.42
N LYS A 78 4.95 -17.03 -2.22
CA LYS A 78 6.40 -17.22 -2.09
C LYS A 78 7.18 -15.93 -2.35
N LEU A 79 6.79 -15.16 -3.34
CA LEU A 79 7.44 -13.88 -3.65
C LEU A 79 7.21 -12.87 -2.53
N LEU A 80 6.01 -12.81 -1.97
CA LEU A 80 5.70 -11.93 -0.86
C LEU A 80 6.49 -12.28 0.40
N LEU A 81 6.61 -13.57 0.71
CA LEU A 81 7.44 -14.05 1.82
C LEU A 81 8.92 -13.77 1.59
N LYS A 82 9.41 -13.89 0.35
CA LYS A 82 10.79 -13.53 0.01
C LYS A 82 11.06 -12.03 0.24
N TYR A 83 10.14 -11.16 -0.11
CA TYR A 83 10.22 -9.73 0.20
C TYR A 83 10.29 -9.51 1.71
N LYS A 84 9.38 -10.15 2.45
CA LYS A 84 9.37 -10.06 3.91
C LYS A 84 10.71 -10.47 4.52
N ASP A 85 11.22 -11.64 4.15
CA ASP A 85 12.48 -12.17 4.70
C ASP A 85 13.66 -11.24 4.39
N MET A 86 13.78 -10.81 3.15
CA MET A 86 14.85 -9.92 2.71
C MET A 86 14.84 -8.56 3.45
N LEU A 87 13.67 -7.97 3.63
CA LEU A 87 13.53 -6.69 4.31
C LEU A 87 13.65 -6.82 5.84
N SER A 88 13.13 -7.91 6.40
CA SER A 88 13.29 -8.23 7.83
C SER A 88 14.76 -8.45 8.21
N ASP A 89 15.53 -9.09 7.33
CA ASP A 89 16.98 -9.28 7.52
C ASP A 89 17.75 -7.96 7.56
N LYS A 90 17.22 -6.90 6.93
CA LYS A 90 17.76 -5.54 7.01
C LYS A 90 17.37 -4.80 8.30
N GLY A 91 16.54 -5.39 9.14
CA GLY A 91 16.10 -4.83 10.42
C GLY A 91 14.74 -4.14 10.40
N PHE A 92 14.04 -4.12 9.28
CA PHE A 92 12.69 -3.54 9.20
C PHE A 92 11.62 -4.47 9.79
N LYS A 93 10.61 -3.88 10.41
CA LYS A 93 9.45 -4.62 10.93
C LYS A 93 8.43 -4.81 9.81
N ILE A 94 8.39 -6.00 9.23
CA ILE A 94 7.58 -6.31 8.05
C ILE A 94 6.45 -7.27 8.38
N LYS A 95 5.23 -6.89 8.01
CA LYS A 95 4.07 -7.77 7.89
C LYS A 95 3.68 -7.92 6.43
N THR A 96 2.96 -8.97 6.12
CA THR A 96 2.45 -9.23 4.78
C THR A 96 0.95 -9.49 4.83
N GLU A 97 0.26 -9.06 3.79
CA GLU A 97 -1.16 -9.32 3.61
C GLU A 97 -1.45 -9.63 2.15
N LEU A 98 -2.14 -10.72 1.91
CA LEU A 98 -2.53 -11.18 0.58
C LEU A 98 -4.03 -10.96 0.41
N GLY A 99 -4.41 -10.23 -0.63
CA GLY A 99 -5.80 -10.04 -1.01
C GLY A 99 -6.13 -10.75 -2.31
N PHE A 100 -7.41 -10.97 -2.58
CA PHE A 100 -7.89 -11.71 -3.75
C PHE A 100 -9.00 -10.94 -4.45
N GLY A 101 -8.83 -10.65 -5.72
CA GLY A 101 -9.82 -9.97 -6.53
C GLY A 101 -9.28 -8.72 -7.23
N LYS A 102 -10.12 -7.72 -7.40
CA LYS A 102 -9.75 -6.47 -8.05
C LYS A 102 -9.07 -5.52 -7.06
N PRO A 103 -7.86 -5.01 -7.37
CA PRO A 103 -7.12 -4.12 -6.45
C PRO A 103 -7.93 -2.92 -5.98
N ASN A 104 -8.68 -2.27 -6.87
CA ASN A 104 -9.49 -1.10 -6.52
C ASN A 104 -10.66 -1.37 -5.57
N LYS A 105 -10.97 -2.63 -5.31
CA LYS A 105 -11.97 -3.07 -4.32
C LYS A 105 -11.31 -3.65 -3.07
N VAL A 106 -10.28 -4.45 -3.26
CA VAL A 106 -9.64 -5.21 -2.16
C VAL A 106 -8.70 -4.33 -1.34
N ILE A 107 -7.91 -3.46 -1.99
CA ILE A 107 -7.02 -2.56 -1.27
C ILE A 107 -7.78 -1.65 -0.29
N PRO A 108 -8.85 -0.95 -0.70
CA PRO A 108 -9.63 -0.15 0.25
C PRO A 108 -10.17 -0.93 1.43
N LYS A 109 -10.61 -2.17 1.20
CA LYS A 109 -11.09 -3.04 2.27
C LYS A 109 -9.99 -3.33 3.29
N ILE A 110 -8.81 -3.75 2.83
CA ILE A 110 -7.65 -4.03 3.69
C ILE A 110 -7.24 -2.77 4.47
N ILE A 111 -7.16 -1.64 3.80
CA ILE A 111 -6.77 -0.36 4.40
C ILE A 111 -7.76 0.08 5.46
N ASN A 112 -9.06 0.01 5.18
CA ASN A 112 -10.10 0.47 6.10
C ASN A 112 -10.32 -0.47 7.30
N GLU A 113 -10.06 -1.76 7.13
CA GLU A 113 -10.11 -2.75 8.21
C GLU A 113 -8.83 -2.74 9.06
N GLY A 114 -7.72 -2.23 8.53
CA GLY A 114 -6.46 -2.13 9.23
C GLY A 114 -6.27 -0.80 9.96
N ASN A 115 -5.12 -0.67 10.62
CA ASN A 115 -4.74 0.55 11.30
C ASN A 115 -3.47 1.14 10.66
N PHE A 116 -3.64 1.79 9.52
CA PHE A 116 -2.56 2.36 8.72
C PHE A 116 -2.59 3.89 8.75
N ASP A 117 -1.41 4.50 8.73
CA ASP A 117 -1.25 5.95 8.69
C ASP A 117 -1.15 6.49 7.26
N ILE A 118 -0.63 5.68 6.34
CA ILE A 118 -0.46 6.03 4.93
C ILE A 118 -0.38 4.76 4.07
N LEU A 119 -0.86 4.85 2.83
CA LEU A 119 -0.66 3.85 1.79
C LEU A 119 0.33 4.37 0.75
N VAL A 120 1.38 3.61 0.46
CA VAL A 120 2.39 3.92 -0.54
C VAL A 120 2.30 2.94 -1.71
N MET A 121 2.35 3.44 -2.93
CA MET A 121 2.29 2.66 -4.17
C MET A 121 3.27 3.20 -5.21
N GLY A 122 3.85 2.32 -6.02
CA GLY A 122 4.67 2.72 -7.17
C GLY A 122 3.84 3.06 -8.41
N THR A 123 4.43 3.83 -9.34
CA THR A 123 3.71 4.31 -10.55
C THR A 123 3.76 3.37 -11.75
N HIS A 124 4.72 2.46 -11.81
CA HIS A 124 4.94 1.59 -12.97
C HIS A 124 4.80 0.12 -12.58
N GLY A 125 3.57 -0.32 -12.35
CA GLY A 125 3.28 -1.72 -12.05
C GLY A 125 2.91 -2.53 -13.28
N HIS A 126 2.93 -3.85 -13.14
CA HIS A 126 2.28 -4.76 -14.07
C HIS A 126 0.76 -4.67 -13.93
N THR A 127 0.06 -5.28 -14.85
CA THR A 127 -1.39 -5.41 -14.93
C THR A 127 -2.16 -5.10 -13.68
N GLY A 128 -3.10 -4.51 -13.44
CA GLY A 128 -3.86 -4.18 -12.24
C GLY A 128 -3.47 -2.85 -11.60
N LEU A 129 -2.21 -2.68 -11.25
CA LEU A 129 -1.72 -1.39 -10.72
C LEU A 129 -1.52 -0.35 -11.82
N LYS A 130 -1.29 -0.77 -13.05
CA LYS A 130 -1.20 0.11 -14.22
C LYS A 130 -2.49 0.88 -14.46
N ASP A 131 -3.62 0.25 -14.25
CA ASP A 131 -4.94 0.87 -14.37
C ASP A 131 -5.26 1.79 -13.17
N ILE A 132 -4.63 1.56 -12.03
CA ILE A 132 -4.77 2.40 -10.84
C ILE A 132 -4.10 3.77 -11.04
N LEU A 133 -3.04 3.84 -11.85
CA LEU A 133 -2.22 5.04 -12.00
C LEU A 133 -2.74 6.07 -13.00
N PHE A 134 -3.67 5.70 -13.86
CA PHE A 134 -4.17 6.56 -14.93
C PHE A 134 -5.69 6.76 -14.80
N GLY A 135 -6.10 7.93 -14.34
CA GLY A 135 -7.48 8.39 -14.42
C GLY A 135 -8.37 7.94 -13.27
N THR A 136 -9.51 7.35 -13.61
CA THR A 136 -10.61 7.09 -12.67
C THR A 136 -10.30 6.10 -11.55
N THR A 137 -9.28 5.26 -11.70
CA THR A 137 -8.98 4.22 -10.70
C THR A 137 -8.22 4.78 -9.49
N VAL A 138 -7.23 5.66 -9.70
CA VAL A 138 -6.59 6.39 -8.59
C VAL A 138 -7.63 7.24 -7.86
N ASP A 139 -8.48 7.90 -8.63
CA ASP A 139 -9.54 8.75 -8.07
C ASP A 139 -10.52 7.92 -7.23
N LYS A 140 -10.95 6.77 -7.75
CA LYS A 140 -11.81 5.84 -7.00
C LYS A 140 -11.12 5.31 -5.74
N LEU A 141 -9.84 4.97 -5.81
CA LEU A 141 -9.09 4.45 -4.67
C LEU A 141 -8.99 5.50 -3.56
N ARG A 142 -8.58 6.72 -3.89
CA ARG A 142 -8.41 7.80 -2.91
C ARG A 142 -9.72 8.20 -2.22
N HIS A 143 -10.86 8.03 -2.89
CA HIS A 143 -12.17 8.29 -2.30
C HIS A 143 -12.66 7.16 -1.38
N LYS A 144 -12.11 5.96 -1.51
CA LYS A 144 -12.51 4.79 -0.73
C LYS A 144 -11.68 4.57 0.52
N ILE A 145 -10.52 5.22 0.64
CA ILE A 145 -9.65 5.13 1.80
C ILE A 145 -9.67 6.42 2.61
N SER A 146 -9.56 6.30 3.92
CA SER A 146 -9.58 7.44 4.86
C SER A 146 -8.20 7.99 5.21
N ILE A 147 -7.14 7.38 4.70
CA ILE A 147 -5.76 7.75 4.95
C ILE A 147 -5.11 8.35 3.70
N PRO A 148 -4.00 9.09 3.84
CA PRO A 148 -3.23 9.57 2.68
C PRO A 148 -2.76 8.44 1.77
N LEU A 149 -2.78 8.70 0.47
CA LEU A 149 -2.22 7.86 -0.58
C LEU A 149 -1.02 8.57 -1.20
N LEU A 150 0.15 7.94 -1.15
CA LEU A 150 1.36 8.43 -1.79
C LEU A 150 1.70 7.57 -3.00
N ILE A 151 1.73 8.19 -4.16
CA ILE A 151 2.16 7.57 -5.41
C ILE A 151 3.61 7.96 -5.67
N VAL A 152 4.48 6.98 -5.85
CA VAL A 152 5.93 7.16 -6.02
C VAL A 152 6.33 6.80 -7.45
N LYS A 153 7.05 7.71 -8.10
CA LYS A 153 7.65 7.45 -9.41
C LYS A 153 8.95 6.65 -9.28
#